data_db804f097bf49e6ef65b54e15875cb66
#
_entry.id   db804f097bf49e6ef65b54e15875cb66
#
_cell.length_a   1.000
_cell.length_b   1.000
_cell.length_c   1.000
_cell.angle_alpha   90.00
_cell.angle_beta   90.00
_cell.angle_gamma   90.00
#
_symmetry.space_group_name_H-M   'P 1'
#
loop_
_entity.id
_entity.type
_entity.pdbx_description
1 polymer ?
#
loop_
_entity_poly.entity_id
_entity_poly.type
_entity_poly.pdbx_seq_one_letter_code
_entity_poly.pdbx_strand_id
1 'polypeptide(L)'
;LTPSYQAGCKRLLFCSDFYPAISQDNAHLVTESIECITPEGIKTKDGELHKIDVLVLATGFDPSAFILPTQVTGENSIDLGETWDSAPRAHRAVAMPGFPNFWMVEGPTGPVGNLSLIAISENQIDYIISMLDKMKQEGLAAIAVKTDAYEQYNADMLEAVDNTVWVTGGCSSWYMDKTGKPNLYPFPPERYLKDMQNPVFAEYQLITSVEEAKVSDNSVAA
;
A
#
# COMPACT_ATOMS: atom_id res chain seq x y z
N LEU A 1 19.68 -1.79 21.59
CA LEU A 1 18.43 -1.11 21.20
C LEU A 1 18.64 0.12 20.31
N THR A 2 19.88 0.61 20.15
CA THR A 2 20.17 1.73 19.25
C THR A 2 20.12 1.23 17.80
N PRO A 3 19.23 1.77 16.96
CA PRO A 3 19.14 1.32 15.56
C PRO A 3 20.38 1.76 14.76
N SER A 4 20.75 0.96 13.76
CA SER A 4 21.82 1.29 12.81
C SER A 4 21.33 2.10 11.60
N TYR A 5 20.03 2.41 11.54
CA TYR A 5 19.37 3.12 10.45
C TYR A 5 18.83 4.47 10.92
N GLN A 6 18.53 5.37 9.97
CA GLN A 6 18.02 6.71 10.25
C GLN A 6 16.62 6.70 10.87
N ALA A 7 16.34 7.66 11.76
CA ALA A 7 15.02 7.86 12.34
C ALA A 7 13.97 8.11 11.23
N GLY A 8 12.80 7.50 11.37
CA GLY A 8 11.73 7.58 10.37
C GLY A 8 11.81 6.56 9.24
N CYS A 9 12.95 5.85 9.07
CA CYS A 9 13.09 4.79 8.09
C CYS A 9 12.12 3.62 8.34
N LYS A 10 11.82 3.34 9.61
CA LYS A 10 10.71 2.48 10.05
C LYS A 10 9.70 3.32 10.79
N ARG A 11 8.43 2.86 10.82
CA ARG A 11 7.36 3.60 11.50
C ARG A 11 7.71 3.82 12.95
N LEU A 12 7.63 5.07 13.40
CA LEU A 12 7.82 5.44 14.79
C LEU A 12 6.58 5.04 15.60
N LEU A 13 6.81 4.40 16.73
CA LEU A 13 5.78 4.03 17.70
C LEU A 13 5.95 4.89 18.95
N PHE A 14 4.89 5.58 19.35
CA PHE A 14 4.86 6.35 20.59
C PHE A 14 4.38 5.44 21.72
N CYS A 15 5.30 5.00 22.57
CA CYS A 15 5.00 4.14 23.70
C CYS A 15 5.93 4.51 24.88
N SER A 16 5.36 5.03 25.95
CA SER A 16 6.12 5.42 27.16
C SER A 16 6.57 4.23 28.00
N ASP A 17 5.88 3.09 27.88
CA ASP A 17 6.05 1.93 28.76
C ASP A 17 6.96 0.85 28.17
N PHE A 18 7.32 0.95 26.88
CA PHE A 18 8.11 -0.07 26.20
C PHE A 18 9.49 -0.29 26.85
N TYR A 19 10.27 0.77 27.03
CA TYR A 19 11.60 0.64 27.65
C TYR A 19 11.55 0.20 29.09
N PRO A 20 10.66 0.73 29.95
CA PRO A 20 10.44 0.19 31.29
C PRO A 20 10.07 -1.30 31.29
N ALA A 21 9.21 -1.75 30.37
CA ALA A 21 8.77 -3.14 30.29
C ALA A 21 9.91 -4.09 29.94
N ILE A 22 10.69 -3.80 28.87
CA ILE A 22 11.79 -4.68 28.47
C ILE A 22 13.02 -4.62 29.37
N SER A 23 13.06 -3.67 30.32
CA SER A 23 14.14 -3.54 31.29
C SER A 23 13.86 -4.29 32.61
N GLN A 24 12.72 -4.98 32.72
CA GLN A 24 12.40 -5.76 33.93
C GLN A 24 13.19 -7.06 33.97
N ASP A 25 13.47 -7.56 35.16
CA ASP A 25 14.25 -8.79 35.38
C ASP A 25 13.65 -10.04 34.72
N ASN A 26 12.36 -10.05 34.47
CA ASN A 26 11.62 -11.15 33.83
C ASN A 26 11.45 -10.98 32.31
N ALA A 27 12.04 -9.93 31.71
CA ALA A 27 11.99 -9.68 30.27
C ALA A 27 13.38 -9.90 29.64
N HIS A 28 13.44 -10.78 28.66
CA HIS A 28 14.69 -11.14 27.98
C HIS A 28 14.56 -10.82 26.49
N LEU A 29 15.44 -9.96 25.98
CA LEU A 29 15.52 -9.65 24.56
C LEU A 29 16.51 -10.60 23.88
N VAL A 30 16.01 -11.50 23.05
CA VAL A 30 16.82 -12.39 22.22
C VAL A 30 16.87 -11.84 20.81
N THR A 31 18.09 -11.59 20.29
CA THR A 31 18.33 -11.03 18.95
C THR A 31 18.90 -12.05 17.98
N GLU A 32 19.32 -13.21 18.48
CA GLU A 32 19.81 -14.31 17.64
C GLU A 32 18.68 -14.89 16.77
N SER A 33 19.07 -15.29 15.56
CA SER A 33 18.11 -15.86 14.61
C SER A 33 17.61 -17.22 15.11
N ILE A 34 16.31 -17.44 14.96
CA ILE A 34 15.68 -18.74 15.26
C ILE A 34 16.19 -19.80 14.28
N GLU A 35 16.68 -20.93 14.81
CA GLU A 35 17.02 -22.11 14.04
C GLU A 35 15.80 -22.99 13.79
N CYS A 36 15.09 -23.34 14.87
CA CYS A 36 13.85 -24.14 14.80
C CYS A 36 13.02 -23.98 16.07
N ILE A 37 11.77 -24.38 15.97
CA ILE A 37 10.85 -24.54 17.11
C ILE A 37 10.83 -26.02 17.47
N THR A 38 11.04 -26.32 18.75
CA THR A 38 11.03 -27.69 19.31
C THR A 38 9.85 -27.85 20.29
N PRO A 39 9.52 -29.07 20.72
CA PRO A 39 8.50 -29.27 21.75
C PRO A 39 8.83 -28.59 23.09
N GLU A 40 10.10 -28.33 23.37
CA GLU A 40 10.56 -27.73 24.63
C GLU A 40 10.70 -26.21 24.55
N GLY A 41 10.72 -25.63 23.34
CA GLY A 41 10.94 -24.19 23.18
C GLY A 41 11.50 -23.79 21.83
N ILE A 42 12.18 -22.64 21.79
CA ILE A 42 12.78 -22.06 20.59
C ILE A 42 14.28 -22.25 20.66
N LYS A 43 14.87 -22.90 19.66
CA LYS A 43 16.31 -23.02 19.50
C LYS A 43 16.83 -21.93 18.58
N THR A 44 17.83 -21.18 19.04
CA THR A 44 18.52 -20.14 18.26
C THR A 44 19.78 -20.68 17.60
N LYS A 45 20.30 -19.96 16.57
CA LYS A 45 21.45 -20.40 15.76
C LYS A 45 22.76 -20.47 16.54
N ASP A 46 22.89 -19.81 17.68
CA ASP A 46 23.98 -19.96 18.63
C ASP A 46 23.93 -21.27 19.44
N GLY A 47 22.87 -22.06 19.26
CA GLY A 47 22.65 -23.34 19.92
C GLY A 47 21.89 -23.28 21.23
N GLU A 48 21.50 -22.08 21.69
CA GLU A 48 20.72 -21.92 22.92
C GLU A 48 19.27 -22.38 22.74
N LEU A 49 18.71 -23.05 23.77
CA LEU A 49 17.31 -23.45 23.83
C LEU A 49 16.56 -22.59 24.85
N HIS A 50 15.71 -21.70 24.34
CA HIS A 50 14.82 -20.87 25.16
C HIS A 50 13.54 -21.64 25.44
N LYS A 51 13.41 -22.16 26.67
CA LYS A 51 12.22 -22.90 27.11
C LYS A 51 11.06 -21.94 27.29
N ILE A 52 9.91 -22.31 26.74
CA ILE A 52 8.66 -21.50 26.78
C ILE A 52 7.45 -22.42 27.00
N ASP A 53 6.40 -21.89 27.61
CA ASP A 53 5.10 -22.51 27.75
C ASP A 53 4.11 -22.00 26.68
N VAL A 54 4.31 -20.77 26.22
CA VAL A 54 3.44 -20.11 25.24
C VAL A 54 4.29 -19.41 24.18
N LEU A 55 3.98 -19.68 22.91
CA LEU A 55 4.55 -18.98 21.76
C LEU A 55 3.51 -18.06 21.13
N VAL A 56 3.81 -16.75 21.10
CA VAL A 56 2.98 -15.76 20.42
C VAL A 56 3.61 -15.41 19.08
N LEU A 57 2.92 -15.76 17.97
CA LEU A 57 3.36 -15.47 16.61
C LEU A 57 2.95 -14.03 16.23
N ALA A 58 3.82 -13.07 16.50
CA ALA A 58 3.64 -11.67 16.12
C ALA A 58 4.42 -11.33 14.85
N THR A 59 4.30 -12.18 13.82
CA THR A 59 5.12 -12.16 12.60
C THR A 59 4.67 -11.12 11.56
N GLY A 60 3.56 -10.40 11.81
CA GLY A 60 3.02 -9.36 10.93
C GLY A 60 2.14 -9.90 9.80
N PHE A 61 1.81 -9.02 8.87
CA PHE A 61 1.02 -9.30 7.68
C PHE A 61 1.87 -9.14 6.42
N ASP A 62 1.36 -9.61 5.27
CA ASP A 62 1.89 -9.24 3.96
C ASP A 62 1.36 -7.85 3.57
N PRO A 63 2.18 -6.79 3.64
CA PRO A 63 1.73 -5.43 3.37
C PRO A 63 1.49 -5.16 1.87
N SER A 64 1.91 -6.07 1.00
CA SER A 64 1.73 -5.98 -0.45
C SER A 64 0.51 -6.74 -0.95
N ALA A 65 -0.17 -7.49 -0.09
CA ALA A 65 -1.31 -8.30 -0.51
C ALA A 65 -2.55 -7.45 -0.83
N PHE A 66 -2.77 -6.34 -0.10
CA PHE A 66 -3.98 -5.50 -0.21
C PHE A 66 -5.25 -6.34 -0.19
N ILE A 67 -5.95 -6.47 -1.34
CA ILE A 67 -7.16 -7.28 -1.48
C ILE A 67 -6.87 -8.74 -1.83
N LEU A 68 -5.63 -9.08 -2.20
CA LEU A 68 -5.27 -10.46 -2.54
C LEU A 68 -5.36 -11.38 -1.30
N PRO A 69 -5.74 -12.64 -1.46
CA PRO A 69 -5.89 -13.41 -2.70
C PRO A 69 -7.28 -13.36 -3.35
N THR A 70 -8.10 -12.35 -3.06
CA THR A 70 -9.40 -12.19 -3.72
C THR A 70 -9.19 -11.98 -5.22
N GLN A 71 -9.87 -12.80 -6.05
CA GLN A 71 -9.81 -12.66 -7.49
C GLN A 71 -10.67 -11.47 -7.92
N VAL A 72 -10.05 -10.53 -8.64
CA VAL A 72 -10.72 -9.37 -9.24
C VAL A 72 -10.38 -9.35 -10.70
N THR A 73 -11.41 -9.49 -11.53
CA THR A 73 -11.27 -9.51 -13.01
C THR A 73 -11.81 -8.20 -13.57
N GLY A 74 -10.99 -7.51 -14.32
CA GLY A 74 -11.32 -6.29 -15.05
C GLY A 74 -11.76 -6.54 -16.49
N GLU A 75 -11.69 -5.47 -17.28
CA GLU A 75 -11.94 -5.52 -18.73
C GLU A 75 -11.00 -6.52 -19.41
N ASN A 76 -11.43 -7.12 -20.51
CA ASN A 76 -10.64 -8.09 -21.28
C ASN A 76 -10.06 -9.24 -20.44
N SER A 77 -10.74 -9.60 -19.34
CA SER A 77 -10.29 -10.65 -18.42
C SER A 77 -8.94 -10.36 -17.75
N ILE A 78 -8.54 -9.09 -17.62
CA ILE A 78 -7.35 -8.70 -16.85
C ILE A 78 -7.53 -9.15 -15.41
N ASP A 79 -6.55 -9.89 -14.87
CA ASP A 79 -6.53 -10.27 -13.47
C ASP A 79 -5.72 -9.26 -12.64
N LEU A 80 -6.31 -8.78 -11.53
CA LEU A 80 -5.66 -7.78 -10.65
C LEU A 80 -4.42 -8.36 -9.98
N GLY A 81 -4.46 -9.64 -9.58
CA GLY A 81 -3.33 -10.31 -8.95
C GLY A 81 -2.14 -10.43 -9.89
N GLU A 82 -2.37 -10.77 -11.15
CA GLU A 82 -1.31 -10.80 -12.18
C GLU A 82 -0.76 -9.39 -12.45
N THR A 83 -1.64 -8.38 -12.50
CA THR A 83 -1.23 -6.97 -12.68
C THR A 83 -0.35 -6.47 -11.53
N TRP A 84 -0.58 -6.95 -10.31
CA TRP A 84 0.14 -6.53 -9.10
C TRP A 84 1.28 -7.47 -8.68
N ASP A 85 1.62 -8.49 -9.44
CA ASP A 85 2.52 -9.58 -9.04
C ASP A 85 3.79 -9.14 -8.28
N SER A 86 4.51 -8.15 -8.80
CA SER A 86 5.77 -7.70 -8.20
C SER A 86 5.67 -6.39 -7.43
N ALA A 87 4.81 -5.48 -7.86
CA ALA A 87 4.76 -4.12 -7.36
C ALA A 87 3.35 -3.53 -7.47
N PRO A 88 2.47 -3.78 -6.48
CA PRO A 88 1.15 -3.18 -6.47
C PRO A 88 1.21 -1.65 -6.61
N ARG A 89 0.45 -1.12 -7.56
CA ARG A 89 0.33 0.32 -7.84
C ARG A 89 -1.13 0.67 -8.08
N ALA A 90 -1.49 1.92 -7.83
CA ALA A 90 -2.80 2.45 -8.15
C ALA A 90 -2.69 3.93 -8.52
N HIS A 91 -3.67 4.45 -9.24
CA HIS A 91 -3.80 5.88 -9.44
C HIS A 91 -4.42 6.50 -8.19
N ARG A 92 -3.70 7.41 -7.53
CA ARG A 92 -4.10 8.07 -6.26
C ARG A 92 -4.52 7.07 -5.16
N ALA A 93 -4.01 5.84 -5.21
CA ALA A 93 -4.39 4.74 -4.32
C ALA A 93 -5.88 4.32 -4.40
N VAL A 94 -6.60 4.78 -5.41
CA VAL A 94 -8.06 4.63 -5.51
C VAL A 94 -8.49 3.80 -6.71
N ALA A 95 -7.80 3.92 -7.87
CA ALA A 95 -8.28 3.35 -9.13
C ALA A 95 -7.17 2.67 -9.93
N MET A 96 -7.58 1.73 -10.81
CA MET A 96 -6.70 0.99 -11.72
C MET A 96 -7.21 1.07 -13.16
N PRO A 97 -6.33 1.19 -14.18
CA PRO A 97 -6.72 1.04 -15.58
C PRO A 97 -7.28 -0.36 -15.85
N GLY A 98 -8.32 -0.45 -16.67
CA GLY A 98 -8.97 -1.72 -16.98
C GLY A 98 -9.91 -2.26 -15.89
N PHE A 99 -10.14 -1.50 -14.83
CA PHE A 99 -11.07 -1.85 -13.75
C PHE A 99 -12.11 -0.71 -13.54
N PRO A 100 -13.03 -0.47 -14.49
CA PRO A 100 -14.02 0.58 -14.38
C PRO A 100 -14.92 0.37 -13.16
N ASN A 101 -15.28 1.46 -12.49
CA ASN A 101 -16.10 1.45 -11.27
C ASN A 101 -15.53 0.62 -10.09
N PHE A 102 -14.27 0.21 -10.17
CA PHE A 102 -13.57 -0.44 -9.07
C PHE A 102 -12.76 0.61 -8.30
N TRP A 103 -13.16 0.87 -7.07
CA TRP A 103 -12.55 1.85 -6.21
C TRP A 103 -11.97 1.19 -4.95
N MET A 104 -10.80 1.64 -4.55
CA MET A 104 -10.12 1.18 -3.34
C MET A 104 -10.03 2.29 -2.32
N VAL A 105 -10.11 1.92 -1.05
CA VAL A 105 -9.71 2.75 0.09
C VAL A 105 -8.44 2.14 0.66
N GLU A 106 -7.43 2.96 0.92
CA GLU A 106 -6.09 2.52 1.34
C GLU A 106 -5.41 1.57 0.32
N GLY A 107 -5.66 1.80 -0.96
CA GLY A 107 -4.99 1.04 -2.02
C GLY A 107 -3.48 1.33 -2.11
N PRO A 108 -2.77 0.66 -3.03
CA PRO A 108 -1.32 0.82 -3.21
C PRO A 108 -0.91 2.28 -3.37
N THR A 109 0.22 2.66 -2.73
CA THR A 109 0.75 4.03 -2.67
C THR A 109 -0.12 5.05 -1.92
N GLY A 110 -1.18 4.60 -1.22
CA GLY A 110 -2.09 5.46 -0.47
C GLY A 110 -1.60 5.91 0.89
N PRO A 111 -0.97 5.06 1.70
CA PRO A 111 -0.55 5.44 3.03
C PRO A 111 0.47 6.58 3.02
N VAL A 112 0.16 7.68 3.70
CA VAL A 112 1.09 8.77 3.99
C VAL A 112 1.76 8.49 5.32
N GLY A 113 3.08 8.38 5.35
CA GLY A 113 3.82 7.88 6.51
C GLY A 113 3.62 8.63 7.82
N ASN A 114 3.17 9.88 7.77
CA ASN A 114 2.96 10.77 8.92
C ASN A 114 1.53 11.32 9.04
N LEU A 115 0.56 10.70 8.36
CA LEU A 115 -0.86 11.04 8.47
C LEU A 115 -1.65 9.85 9.04
N SER A 116 -2.78 10.13 9.68
CA SER A 116 -3.69 9.09 10.15
C SER A 116 -4.32 8.34 8.97
N LEU A 117 -4.30 7.01 8.99
CA LEU A 117 -5.00 6.18 7.98
C LEU A 117 -6.49 6.49 7.93
N ILE A 118 -7.13 6.83 9.07
CA ILE A 118 -8.54 7.24 9.10
C ILE A 118 -8.73 8.53 8.28
N ALA A 119 -7.88 9.53 8.47
CA ALA A 119 -7.95 10.77 7.71
C ALA A 119 -7.67 10.54 6.21
N ILE A 120 -6.77 9.62 5.86
CA ILE A 120 -6.52 9.23 4.47
C ILE A 120 -7.78 8.58 3.88
N SER A 121 -8.38 7.62 4.60
CA SER A 121 -9.60 6.93 4.18
C SER A 121 -10.77 7.90 3.98
N GLU A 122 -10.97 8.86 4.87
CA GLU A 122 -12.02 9.90 4.73
C GLU A 122 -11.83 10.70 3.44
N ASN A 123 -10.61 11.17 3.15
CA ASN A 123 -10.32 11.91 1.92
C ASN A 123 -10.52 11.04 0.66
N GLN A 124 -10.16 9.76 0.71
CA GLN A 124 -10.37 8.84 -0.41
C GLN A 124 -11.86 8.55 -0.63
N ILE A 125 -12.64 8.42 0.44
CA ILE A 125 -14.09 8.23 0.35
C ILE A 125 -14.76 9.48 -0.26
N ASP A 126 -14.39 10.68 0.16
CA ASP A 126 -14.92 11.94 -0.41
C ASP A 126 -14.57 12.06 -1.90
N TYR A 127 -13.35 11.65 -2.28
CA TYR A 127 -12.94 11.58 -3.68
C TYR A 127 -13.80 10.60 -4.49
N ILE A 128 -14.05 9.40 -3.96
CA ILE A 128 -14.91 8.38 -4.58
C ILE A 128 -16.36 8.89 -4.68
N ILE A 129 -16.89 9.54 -3.63
CA ILE A 129 -18.24 10.13 -3.66
C ILE A 129 -18.33 11.17 -4.78
N SER A 130 -17.31 12.00 -4.96
CA SER A 130 -17.27 12.98 -6.05
C SER A 130 -17.33 12.32 -7.43
N MET A 131 -16.69 11.13 -7.60
CA MET A 131 -16.81 10.33 -8.81
C MET A 131 -18.23 9.82 -9.02
N LEU A 132 -18.87 9.28 -7.96
CA LEU A 132 -20.25 8.78 -8.02
C LEU A 132 -21.26 9.90 -8.30
N ASP A 133 -21.06 11.08 -7.73
CA ASP A 133 -21.88 12.25 -8.02
C ASP A 133 -21.77 12.69 -9.49
N LYS A 134 -20.57 12.68 -10.05
CA LYS A 134 -20.33 12.93 -11.47
C LYS A 134 -21.07 11.92 -12.34
N MET A 135 -20.96 10.63 -12.01
CA MET A 135 -21.69 9.56 -12.73
C MET A 135 -23.20 9.83 -12.72
N LYS A 136 -23.75 10.14 -11.57
CA LYS A 136 -25.18 10.41 -11.42
C LYS A 136 -25.63 11.66 -12.18
N GLN A 137 -24.85 12.75 -12.11
CA GLN A 137 -25.20 14.03 -12.77
C GLN A 137 -25.17 13.91 -14.30
N GLU A 138 -24.25 13.15 -14.86
CA GLU A 138 -24.03 13.04 -16.30
C GLU A 138 -24.60 11.74 -16.91
N GLY A 139 -25.23 10.88 -16.08
CA GLY A 139 -25.79 9.62 -16.53
C GLY A 139 -24.74 8.64 -17.04
N LEU A 140 -23.52 8.67 -16.46
CA LEU A 140 -22.41 7.80 -16.88
C LEU A 140 -22.67 6.37 -16.41
N ALA A 141 -22.36 5.41 -17.28
CA ALA A 141 -22.39 3.98 -16.95
C ALA A 141 -21.13 3.56 -16.17
N ALA A 142 -19.97 4.17 -16.46
CA ALA A 142 -18.75 3.87 -15.79
C ALA A 142 -17.75 5.04 -15.82
N ILE A 143 -16.80 5.02 -14.86
CA ILE A 143 -15.59 5.83 -14.86
C ILE A 143 -14.40 4.89 -14.70
N ALA A 144 -13.40 5.04 -15.57
CA ALA A 144 -12.14 4.31 -15.51
C ALA A 144 -10.96 5.27 -15.60
N VAL A 145 -9.89 5.03 -14.85
CA VAL A 145 -8.67 5.83 -14.99
C VAL A 145 -8.00 5.51 -16.33
N LYS A 146 -7.47 6.52 -17.00
CA LYS A 146 -6.68 6.37 -18.22
C LYS A 146 -5.30 5.78 -17.91
N THR A 147 -4.81 4.92 -18.82
CA THR A 147 -3.51 4.28 -18.66
C THR A 147 -2.37 5.30 -18.61
N ASP A 148 -2.37 6.30 -19.47
CA ASP A 148 -1.37 7.37 -19.50
C ASP A 148 -1.33 8.19 -18.20
N ALA A 149 -2.49 8.51 -17.63
CA ALA A 149 -2.60 9.21 -16.35
C ALA A 149 -2.08 8.34 -15.19
N TYR A 150 -2.41 7.05 -15.20
CA TYR A 150 -1.89 6.08 -14.21
C TYR A 150 -0.37 5.95 -14.31
N GLU A 151 0.17 5.78 -15.51
CA GLU A 151 1.61 5.63 -15.74
C GLU A 151 2.38 6.88 -15.30
N GLN A 152 1.93 8.06 -15.70
CA GLN A 152 2.56 9.32 -15.30
C GLN A 152 2.52 9.51 -13.79
N TYR A 153 1.37 9.28 -13.14
CA TYR A 153 1.25 9.39 -11.69
C TYR A 153 2.24 8.46 -10.97
N ASN A 154 2.32 7.20 -11.39
CA ASN A 154 3.22 6.24 -10.76
C ASN A 154 4.70 6.51 -11.06
N ALA A 155 5.04 7.04 -12.22
CA ALA A 155 6.41 7.50 -12.53
C ALA A 155 6.84 8.62 -11.58
N ASP A 156 5.98 9.64 -11.38
CA ASP A 156 6.24 10.74 -10.44
C ASP A 156 6.42 10.25 -9.00
N MET A 157 5.58 9.27 -8.58
CA MET A 157 5.69 8.64 -7.26
C MET A 157 7.03 7.91 -7.09
N LEU A 158 7.43 7.10 -8.08
CA LEU A 158 8.66 6.32 -8.03
C LEU A 158 9.92 7.21 -8.03
N GLU A 159 9.93 8.30 -8.78
CA GLU A 159 11.01 9.28 -8.76
C GLU A 159 11.12 9.95 -7.38
N ALA A 160 9.98 10.37 -6.82
CA ALA A 160 9.97 11.07 -5.54
C ALA A 160 10.38 10.16 -4.37
N VAL A 161 10.00 8.88 -4.41
CA VAL A 161 10.26 7.93 -3.33
C VAL A 161 11.75 7.66 -3.12
N ASP A 162 12.57 7.75 -4.16
CA ASP A 162 14.02 7.51 -4.10
C ASP A 162 14.76 8.50 -3.19
N ASN A 163 14.19 9.68 -2.97
CA ASN A 163 14.74 10.71 -2.10
C ASN A 163 14.21 10.65 -0.66
N THR A 164 13.37 9.67 -0.34
CA THR A 164 12.81 9.54 1.01
C THR A 164 13.76 8.81 1.95
N VAL A 165 13.58 9.03 3.26
CA VAL A 165 14.31 8.29 4.30
C VAL A 165 14.05 6.78 4.24
N TRP A 166 12.95 6.34 3.66
CA TRP A 166 12.64 4.92 3.48
C TRP A 166 13.61 4.22 2.54
N VAL A 167 14.15 4.93 1.54
CA VAL A 167 15.18 4.42 0.63
C VAL A 167 16.57 4.75 1.15
N THR A 168 16.81 6.00 1.56
CA THR A 168 18.16 6.48 1.91
C THR A 168 18.57 6.17 3.35
N GLY A 169 17.63 5.81 4.22
CA GLY A 169 17.85 5.68 5.66
C GLY A 169 18.53 4.38 6.12
N GLY A 170 18.84 3.45 5.22
CA GLY A 170 19.62 2.23 5.52
C GLY A 170 18.87 1.16 6.30
N CYS A 171 17.54 1.14 6.28
CA CYS A 171 16.73 0.10 6.89
C CYS A 171 16.15 -0.89 5.87
N SER A 172 15.92 -2.12 6.30
CA SER A 172 14.95 -3.01 5.66
C SER A 172 13.59 -2.79 6.34
N SER A 173 12.58 -2.37 5.59
CA SER A 173 11.26 -2.04 6.11
C SER A 173 10.18 -2.87 5.41
N TRP A 174 9.10 -3.16 6.14
CA TRP A 174 7.90 -3.79 5.59
C TRP A 174 7.16 -2.91 4.57
N TYR A 175 7.54 -1.64 4.46
CA TYR A 175 7.04 -0.73 3.41
C TYR A 175 7.51 -1.09 2.01
N MET A 176 8.61 -1.87 1.87
CA MET A 176 9.19 -2.22 0.58
C MET A 176 8.36 -3.28 -0.13
N ASP A 177 8.06 -3.05 -1.40
CA ASP A 177 7.52 -4.06 -2.30
C ASP A 177 8.62 -5.07 -2.75
N LYS A 178 8.25 -6.04 -3.56
CA LYS A 178 9.18 -7.06 -4.07
C LYS A 178 10.28 -6.48 -4.97
N THR A 179 10.12 -5.28 -5.49
CA THR A 179 11.14 -4.56 -6.28
C THR A 179 12.11 -3.75 -5.44
N GLY A 180 11.89 -3.69 -4.12
CA GLY A 180 12.69 -2.91 -3.19
C GLY A 180 12.35 -1.42 -3.16
N LYS A 181 11.19 -1.03 -3.67
CA LYS A 181 10.66 0.33 -3.59
C LYS A 181 9.59 0.44 -2.50
N PRO A 182 9.54 1.53 -1.73
CA PRO A 182 8.48 1.74 -0.78
C PRO A 182 7.12 1.94 -1.46
N ASN A 183 6.12 1.25 -0.95
CA ASN A 183 4.74 1.39 -1.41
C ASN A 183 3.99 2.41 -0.53
N LEU A 184 4.49 3.65 -0.50
CA LEU A 184 3.98 4.76 0.29
C LEU A 184 3.90 6.03 -0.55
N TYR A 185 3.04 6.95 -0.13
CA TYR A 185 2.98 8.30 -0.71
C TYR A 185 4.21 9.13 -0.28
N PRO A 186 5.05 9.60 -1.21
CA PRO A 186 6.36 10.17 -0.89
C PRO A 186 6.34 11.68 -0.60
N PHE A 187 5.22 12.35 -0.83
CA PHE A 187 5.12 13.80 -0.68
C PHE A 187 4.51 14.21 0.68
N PRO A 188 4.60 15.51 1.05
CA PRO A 188 4.00 16.01 2.28
C PRO A 188 2.48 15.80 2.36
N PRO A 189 1.91 15.65 3.57
CA PRO A 189 0.48 15.47 3.77
C PRO A 189 -0.40 16.57 3.15
N GLU A 190 0.07 17.79 3.15
CA GLU A 190 -0.65 18.94 2.59
C GLU A 190 -0.87 18.79 1.08
N ARG A 191 0.12 18.22 0.37
CA ARG A 191 -0.03 17.89 -1.05
C ARG A 191 -1.06 16.77 -1.25
N TYR A 192 -0.98 15.73 -0.43
CA TYR A 192 -1.96 14.64 -0.47
C TYR A 192 -3.39 15.16 -0.31
N LEU A 193 -3.64 15.93 0.75
CA LEU A 193 -4.95 16.50 1.02
C LEU A 193 -5.46 17.36 -0.14
N LYS A 194 -4.59 18.15 -0.76
CA LYS A 194 -4.92 18.95 -1.94
C LYS A 194 -5.26 18.09 -3.16
N ASP A 195 -4.45 17.07 -3.42
CA ASP A 195 -4.61 16.17 -4.58
C ASP A 195 -5.89 15.33 -4.47
N MET A 196 -6.37 15.09 -3.23
CA MET A 196 -7.59 14.32 -2.96
C MET A 196 -8.86 15.18 -2.83
N GLN A 197 -8.76 16.51 -2.83
CA GLN A 197 -9.94 17.38 -2.70
C GLN A 197 -10.95 17.23 -3.83
N ASN A 198 -10.45 17.10 -5.07
CA ASN A 198 -11.32 17.01 -6.24
C ASN A 198 -10.68 16.10 -7.31
N PRO A 199 -11.47 15.18 -7.90
CA PRO A 199 -11.02 14.39 -9.04
C PRO A 199 -10.66 15.27 -10.24
N VAL A 200 -9.51 15.00 -10.85
CA VAL A 200 -9.13 15.58 -12.13
C VAL A 200 -9.75 14.72 -13.23
N PHE A 201 -10.98 15.01 -13.62
CA PHE A 201 -11.73 14.18 -14.57
C PHE A 201 -11.06 14.02 -15.94
N ALA A 202 -10.13 14.90 -16.33
CA ALA A 202 -9.32 14.72 -17.52
C ALA A 202 -8.42 13.47 -17.48
N GLU A 203 -8.11 12.95 -16.28
CA GLU A 203 -7.33 11.72 -16.05
C GLU A 203 -8.19 10.46 -16.19
N TYR A 204 -9.50 10.60 -16.42
CA TYR A 204 -10.46 9.50 -16.46
C TYR A 204 -11.18 9.41 -17.80
N GLN A 205 -11.58 8.21 -18.15
CA GLN A 205 -12.56 7.93 -19.20
C GLN A 205 -13.95 7.98 -18.57
N LEU A 206 -14.82 8.80 -19.14
CA LEU A 206 -16.22 8.95 -18.75
C LEU A 206 -17.08 8.18 -19.75
N ILE A 207 -17.63 7.04 -19.36
CA ILE A 207 -18.30 6.07 -20.23
C ILE A 207 -19.80 6.24 -20.08
N THR A 208 -20.49 6.59 -21.17
CA THR A 208 -21.94 6.86 -21.15
C THR A 208 -22.81 5.63 -21.42
N SER A 209 -22.27 4.61 -22.11
CA SER A 209 -22.98 3.36 -22.37
C SER A 209 -22.03 2.15 -22.28
N VAL A 210 -22.62 0.98 -21.97
CA VAL A 210 -21.85 -0.30 -21.94
C VAL A 210 -21.34 -0.67 -23.33
N GLU A 211 -21.92 -0.13 -24.40
CA GLU A 211 -21.46 -0.36 -25.79
C GLU A 211 -20.21 0.44 -26.12
N GLU A 212 -20.05 1.66 -25.56
CA GLU A 212 -18.83 2.48 -25.75
C GLU A 212 -17.62 1.86 -25.05
N ALA A 213 -17.82 1.18 -23.93
CA ALA A 213 -16.77 0.45 -23.24
C ALA A 213 -16.13 -0.65 -24.10
N LYS A 214 -16.90 -1.25 -25.02
CA LYS A 214 -16.42 -2.30 -25.93
C LYS A 214 -15.69 -1.76 -27.17
N VAL A 215 -15.90 -0.50 -27.54
CA VAL A 215 -15.32 0.12 -28.74
C VAL A 215 -13.90 0.66 -28.46
N SER A 216 -13.61 1.11 -27.25
CA SER A 216 -12.25 1.55 -26.88
C SER A 216 -11.22 0.43 -26.94
N ASP A 217 -11.68 -0.81 -26.87
CA ASP A 217 -10.87 -2.03 -26.89
C ASP A 217 -10.28 -2.39 -28.27
N ASN A 218 -10.95 -2.02 -29.36
CA ASN A 218 -10.51 -2.37 -30.71
C ASN A 218 -9.50 -1.37 -31.31
N SER A 219 -9.20 -0.25 -30.64
CA SER A 219 -8.30 0.78 -31.17
C SER A 219 -6.83 0.63 -30.76
N VAL A 220 -6.51 -0.31 -29.85
CA VAL A 220 -5.14 -0.57 -29.38
C VAL A 220 -4.50 -1.78 -30.09
N ALA A 221 -5.25 -2.50 -30.94
CA ALA A 221 -4.80 -3.69 -31.64
C ALA A 221 -4.56 -3.45 -33.15
N ALA A 222 -4.21 -2.21 -33.57
CA ALA A 222 -3.86 -1.90 -34.95
C ALA A 222 -2.48 -1.26 -35.08
#